data_3e7dd7e22d5b1e28e9b1ec80a5af0f9d
#
_entry.id   3e7dd7e22d5b1e28e9b1ec80a5af0f9d
#
_cell.length_a   1.000
_cell.length_b   1.000
_cell.length_c   1.000
_cell.angle_alpha   90.00
_cell.angle_beta   90.00
_cell.angle_gamma   90.00
#
_symmetry.space_group_name_H-M   'P 1'
#
loop_
_entity.id
_entity.type
_entity.pdbx_description
1 polymer ?
#
loop_
_entity_poly.entity_id
_entity_poly.type
_entity_poly.pdbx_seq_one_letter_code
_entity_poly.pdbx_strand_id
1 'polypeptide(L)'
;MPESLDSTHREHRARAQQFVARMRAQALDARGHITAAGAAELTSAARELGLHGMTQPRASGGSEAGALALTVVRETLAAANLPGARYAFGPGPGVLAGAEGELRRDYLEPMLRGVKRAAFAFTEPRNALQHTHARAEGDAFVVNGEKAYVTGGAEADFLNVLVELDGGARAMLVVDRDTAGVNLVEHFRSTEGGQHVRIQFDNVRVPTSHLLGKPGQGIPRAMLQIGHTRLLLAAEATGLMLWVDAYVADHLLAAHPTGTPLGAREGVRLRYADMRIDIFTSRSTLYRAARIADSGVNAMNEVVIAKVFCTEALGRVVDMAIQLVGGRALDAGHPLEQLYRRVRSLRIAEGASDLLRLNLAKGRLDLNKGNL
;
A
#
# COMPACT_ATOMS: atom_id res chain seq x y z
N MET A 1 -16.41 17.18 8.65
CA MET A 1 -16.00 16.09 7.73
C MET A 1 -16.15 16.60 6.33
N PRO A 2 -15.13 16.53 5.48
CA PRO A 2 -15.23 17.05 4.11
C PRO A 2 -16.22 16.24 3.25
N GLU A 3 -16.51 15.00 3.67
CA GLU A 3 -17.37 14.10 2.94
C GLU A 3 -18.52 13.61 3.80
N SER A 4 -19.74 13.71 3.28
CA SER A 4 -20.89 13.07 3.91
C SER A 4 -20.73 11.54 3.79
N LEU A 5 -20.58 10.87 4.92
CA LEU A 5 -20.61 9.41 4.99
C LEU A 5 -22.02 8.96 5.34
N ASP A 6 -22.55 7.95 4.67
CA ASP A 6 -23.76 7.28 5.07
C ASP A 6 -23.59 6.51 6.40
N SER A 7 -24.66 5.88 6.88
CA SER A 7 -24.64 5.12 8.15
C SER A 7 -23.59 4.01 8.14
N THR A 8 -23.50 3.26 7.04
CA THR A 8 -22.58 2.13 6.90
C THR A 8 -21.12 2.57 6.96
N HIS A 9 -20.75 3.62 6.24
CA HIS A 9 -19.39 4.14 6.27
C HIS A 9 -19.03 4.82 7.60
N ARG A 10 -20.01 5.44 8.28
CA ARG A 10 -19.82 5.93 9.67
C ARG A 10 -19.57 4.79 10.65
N GLU A 11 -20.26 3.66 10.48
CA GLU A 11 -20.04 2.46 11.30
C GLU A 11 -18.62 1.87 11.06
N HIS A 12 -18.17 1.73 9.82
CA HIS A 12 -16.81 1.31 9.52
C HIS A 12 -15.77 2.21 10.18
N ARG A 13 -16.00 3.51 10.16
CA ARG A 13 -15.12 4.47 10.85
C ARG A 13 -15.13 4.26 12.37
N ALA A 14 -16.29 4.05 12.97
CA ALA A 14 -16.40 3.80 14.40
C ALA A 14 -15.64 2.52 14.82
N ARG A 15 -15.78 1.44 14.04
CA ARG A 15 -15.00 0.20 14.23
C ARG A 15 -13.49 0.43 14.11
N ALA A 16 -13.06 1.22 13.12
CA ALA A 16 -11.66 1.59 12.98
C ALA A 16 -11.16 2.41 14.19
N GLN A 17 -11.97 3.32 14.74
CA GLN A 17 -11.63 4.06 15.96
C GLN A 17 -11.51 3.15 17.19
N GLN A 18 -12.37 2.15 17.32
CA GLN A 18 -12.26 1.13 18.37
C GLN A 18 -10.96 0.32 18.21
N PHE A 19 -10.59 -0.02 16.98
CA PHE A 19 -9.33 -0.69 16.71
C PHE A 19 -8.12 0.19 17.05
N VAL A 20 -8.15 1.50 16.76
CA VAL A 20 -7.13 2.46 17.20
C VAL A 20 -6.95 2.46 18.71
N ALA A 21 -8.04 2.36 19.49
CA ALA A 21 -7.94 2.25 20.94
C ALA A 21 -7.20 0.96 21.37
N ARG A 22 -7.42 -0.17 20.68
CA ARG A 22 -6.65 -1.42 20.90
C ARG A 22 -5.18 -1.26 20.53
N MET A 23 -4.87 -0.59 19.38
CA MET A 23 -3.49 -0.31 18.99
C MET A 23 -2.74 0.50 20.06
N ARG A 24 -3.40 1.52 20.63
CA ARG A 24 -2.82 2.40 21.64
C ARG A 24 -2.48 1.68 22.95
N ALA A 25 -3.22 0.63 23.28
CA ALA A 25 -3.02 -0.19 24.47
C ALA A 25 -1.87 -1.21 24.33
N GLN A 26 -1.30 -1.39 23.12
CA GLN A 26 -0.27 -2.41 22.89
C GLN A 26 1.09 -2.01 23.42
N ALA A 27 1.77 -2.96 24.03
CA ALA A 27 3.18 -2.85 24.38
C ALA A 27 4.05 -2.97 23.12
N LEU A 28 5.10 -2.15 23.07
CA LEU A 28 6.10 -2.17 22.02
C LEU A 28 7.39 -2.83 22.53
N ASP A 29 8.11 -3.49 21.64
CA ASP A 29 9.45 -3.99 21.92
C ASP A 29 10.47 -2.81 21.97
N ALA A 30 11.72 -3.12 22.29
CA ALA A 30 12.81 -2.12 22.38
C ALA A 30 13.08 -1.39 21.05
N ARG A 31 12.56 -1.87 19.94
CA ARG A 31 12.66 -1.25 18.60
C ARG A 31 11.40 -0.47 18.20
N GLY A 32 10.40 -0.40 19.07
CA GLY A 32 9.12 0.25 18.81
C GLY A 32 8.16 -0.56 17.94
N HIS A 33 8.36 -1.88 17.81
CA HIS A 33 7.47 -2.77 17.08
C HIS A 33 6.45 -3.41 18.03
N ILE A 34 5.29 -3.76 17.49
CA ILE A 34 4.29 -4.57 18.18
C ILE A 34 4.89 -5.95 18.48
N THR A 35 4.76 -6.41 19.73
CA THR A 35 5.21 -7.74 20.15
C THR A 35 4.37 -8.84 19.48
N ALA A 36 4.85 -10.09 19.49
CA ALA A 36 4.10 -11.21 18.93
C ALA A 36 2.74 -11.41 19.64
N ALA A 37 2.69 -11.23 20.96
CA ALA A 37 1.44 -11.27 21.72
C ALA A 37 0.48 -10.15 21.32
N GLY A 38 0.99 -8.92 21.19
CA GLY A 38 0.21 -7.77 20.72
C GLY A 38 -0.30 -7.95 19.28
N ALA A 39 0.49 -8.58 18.42
CA ALA A 39 0.07 -8.89 17.04
C ALA A 39 -1.11 -9.87 17.02
N ALA A 40 -1.07 -10.91 17.87
CA ALA A 40 -2.16 -11.88 18.00
C ALA A 40 -3.43 -11.22 18.56
N GLU A 41 -3.30 -10.38 19.60
CA GLU A 41 -4.43 -9.63 20.18
C GLU A 41 -5.05 -8.68 19.15
N LEU A 42 -4.24 -7.88 18.42
CA LEU A 42 -4.76 -7.00 17.39
C LEU A 42 -5.45 -7.76 16.26
N THR A 43 -4.92 -8.92 15.86
CA THR A 43 -5.58 -9.76 14.85
C THR A 43 -6.93 -10.30 15.36
N SER A 44 -7.04 -10.68 16.63
CA SER A 44 -8.31 -11.07 17.26
C SER A 44 -9.28 -9.91 17.29
N ALA A 45 -8.85 -8.74 17.76
CA ALA A 45 -9.68 -7.52 17.78
C ALA A 45 -10.16 -7.11 16.38
N ALA A 46 -9.32 -7.26 15.35
CA ALA A 46 -9.72 -6.99 13.97
C ALA A 46 -10.84 -7.94 13.48
N ARG A 47 -10.81 -9.20 13.92
CA ARG A 47 -11.88 -10.18 13.63
C ARG A 47 -13.16 -9.84 14.36
N GLU A 48 -13.09 -9.53 15.65
CA GLU A 48 -14.22 -9.12 16.47
C GLU A 48 -14.93 -7.86 15.90
N LEU A 49 -14.14 -6.89 15.42
CA LEU A 49 -14.63 -5.65 14.82
C LEU A 49 -15.05 -5.80 13.34
N GLY A 50 -14.91 -6.98 12.75
CA GLY A 50 -15.23 -7.24 11.35
C GLY A 50 -14.34 -6.52 10.34
N LEU A 51 -13.16 -6.05 10.76
CA LEU A 51 -12.18 -5.39 9.89
C LEU A 51 -11.31 -6.39 9.13
N HIS A 52 -10.96 -7.52 9.77
CA HIS A 52 -10.03 -8.51 9.22
C HIS A 52 -10.46 -9.06 7.86
N GLY A 53 -11.75 -9.35 7.68
CA GLY A 53 -12.31 -9.89 6.43
C GLY A 53 -12.63 -8.87 5.36
N MET A 54 -12.42 -7.57 5.59
CA MET A 54 -12.86 -6.52 4.65
C MET A 54 -12.20 -6.63 3.27
N THR A 55 -10.95 -7.11 3.20
CA THR A 55 -10.21 -7.30 1.94
C THR A 55 -10.40 -8.67 1.32
N GLN A 56 -11.07 -9.58 2.01
CA GLN A 56 -11.22 -10.97 1.57
C GLN A 56 -12.52 -11.18 0.79
N PRO A 57 -12.52 -12.07 -0.22
CA PRO A 57 -13.71 -12.41 -0.99
C PRO A 57 -14.84 -12.97 -0.13
N ARG A 58 -16.08 -12.69 -0.46
CA ARG A 58 -17.27 -13.26 0.21
C ARG A 58 -17.27 -14.79 0.16
N ALA A 59 -16.84 -15.37 -0.96
CA ALA A 59 -16.71 -16.82 -1.13
C ALA A 59 -15.70 -17.48 -0.17
N SER A 60 -14.86 -16.68 0.48
CA SER A 60 -13.87 -17.13 1.49
C SER A 60 -14.20 -16.62 2.90
N GLY A 61 -15.45 -16.19 3.14
CA GLY A 61 -15.92 -15.70 4.44
C GLY A 61 -15.60 -14.22 4.73
N GLY A 62 -15.07 -13.48 3.75
CA GLY A 62 -14.83 -12.05 3.86
C GLY A 62 -16.07 -11.21 3.56
N SER A 63 -15.96 -9.89 3.70
CA SER A 63 -17.03 -8.94 3.31
C SER A 63 -16.84 -8.33 1.92
N GLU A 64 -15.64 -8.47 1.33
CA GLU A 64 -15.30 -7.88 0.03
C GLU A 64 -15.71 -6.40 -0.04
N ALA A 65 -15.22 -5.65 0.94
CA ALA A 65 -15.63 -4.26 1.13
C ALA A 65 -15.19 -3.38 -0.04
N GLY A 66 -16.06 -2.44 -0.40
CA GLY A 66 -15.78 -1.48 -1.47
C GLY A 66 -14.63 -0.53 -1.15
N ALA A 67 -14.18 0.17 -2.18
CA ALA A 67 -13.05 1.09 -2.13
C ALA A 67 -13.27 2.23 -1.12
N LEU A 68 -14.48 2.78 -1.03
CA LEU A 68 -14.81 3.85 -0.09
C LEU A 68 -14.76 3.33 1.36
N ALA A 69 -15.33 2.16 1.64
CA ALA A 69 -15.29 1.57 2.98
C ALA A 69 -13.84 1.31 3.43
N LEU A 70 -13.02 0.71 2.57
CA LEU A 70 -11.60 0.50 2.83
C LEU A 70 -10.83 1.81 3.02
N THR A 71 -11.14 2.84 2.23
CA THR A 71 -10.55 4.18 2.35
C THR A 71 -10.85 4.81 3.71
N VAL A 72 -12.10 4.78 4.16
CA VAL A 72 -12.52 5.32 5.46
C VAL A 72 -11.78 4.64 6.61
N VAL A 73 -11.68 3.32 6.59
CA VAL A 73 -10.98 2.56 7.63
C VAL A 73 -9.49 2.89 7.61
N ARG A 74 -8.83 2.84 6.45
CA ARG A 74 -7.38 3.09 6.30
C ARG A 74 -6.99 4.51 6.71
N GLU A 75 -7.74 5.52 6.26
CA GLU A 75 -7.53 6.91 6.68
C GLU A 75 -7.64 7.05 8.20
N THR A 76 -8.66 6.43 8.81
CA THR A 76 -8.88 6.48 10.27
C THR A 76 -7.74 5.83 11.05
N LEU A 77 -7.25 4.68 10.60
CA LEU A 77 -6.12 3.99 11.22
C LEU A 77 -4.82 4.80 11.09
N ALA A 78 -4.55 5.33 9.91
CA ALA A 78 -3.35 6.13 9.64
C ALA A 78 -3.34 7.46 10.41
N ALA A 79 -4.52 8.06 10.65
CA ALA A 79 -4.66 9.29 11.44
C ALA A 79 -4.26 9.13 12.91
N ALA A 80 -4.11 7.91 13.41
CA ALA A 80 -3.57 7.64 14.74
C ALA A 80 -2.03 7.69 14.78
N ASN A 81 -1.35 7.49 13.64
CA ASN A 81 0.11 7.36 13.52
C ASN A 81 0.73 6.39 14.55
N LEU A 82 0.07 5.25 14.78
CA LEU A 82 0.49 4.22 15.72
C LEU A 82 0.97 2.96 14.97
N PRO A 83 1.91 2.19 15.52
CA PRO A 83 2.21 0.87 15.02
C PRO A 83 1.01 -0.06 15.21
N GLY A 84 0.87 -1.07 14.31
CA GLY A 84 -0.19 -2.07 14.42
C GLY A 84 -1.32 -1.96 13.39
N ALA A 85 -1.43 -0.88 12.63
CA ALA A 85 -2.49 -0.69 11.62
C ALA A 85 -2.55 -1.86 10.60
N ARG A 86 -1.42 -2.49 10.29
CA ARG A 86 -1.33 -3.65 9.38
C ARG A 86 -2.13 -4.88 9.84
N TYR A 87 -2.40 -5.01 11.14
CA TYR A 87 -3.15 -6.14 11.70
C TYR A 87 -4.67 -5.96 11.60
N ALA A 88 -5.14 -4.79 11.16
CA ALA A 88 -6.56 -4.54 10.96
C ALA A 88 -7.16 -5.38 9.84
N PHE A 89 -6.37 -5.71 8.83
CA PHE A 89 -6.82 -6.46 7.66
C PHE A 89 -6.10 -7.81 7.58
N GLY A 90 -6.86 -8.84 7.24
CA GLY A 90 -6.29 -10.11 6.83
C GLY A 90 -5.70 -10.04 5.41
N PRO A 91 -4.98 -11.08 4.99
CA PRO A 91 -4.47 -11.17 3.63
C PRO A 91 -5.60 -11.06 2.61
N GLY A 92 -5.47 -10.19 1.63
CA GLY A 92 -6.38 -10.11 0.49
C GLY A 92 -5.93 -11.07 -0.63
N PRO A 93 -6.79 -11.35 -1.62
CA PRO A 93 -6.50 -12.31 -2.69
C PRO A 93 -5.40 -11.84 -3.66
N GLY A 94 -5.16 -10.54 -3.77
CA GLY A 94 -4.19 -9.98 -4.70
C GLY A 94 -4.39 -10.47 -6.13
N VAL A 95 -3.31 -10.81 -6.84
CA VAL A 95 -3.37 -11.35 -8.20
C VAL A 95 -3.99 -12.75 -8.28
N LEU A 96 -4.10 -13.47 -7.14
CA LEU A 96 -4.79 -14.75 -7.05
C LEU A 96 -6.31 -14.62 -7.06
N ALA A 97 -6.87 -13.40 -7.11
CA ALA A 97 -8.31 -13.20 -7.21
C ALA A 97 -8.88 -14.01 -8.39
N GLY A 98 -9.91 -14.81 -8.11
CA GLY A 98 -10.52 -15.71 -9.11
C GLY A 98 -9.67 -16.91 -9.50
N ALA A 99 -8.64 -17.27 -8.70
CA ALA A 99 -7.95 -18.56 -8.88
C ALA A 99 -8.88 -19.73 -8.58
N GLU A 100 -8.76 -20.79 -9.38
CA GLU A 100 -9.57 -22.01 -9.31
C GLU A 100 -8.68 -23.24 -9.15
N GLY A 101 -9.30 -24.42 -8.94
CA GLY A 101 -8.62 -25.72 -8.89
C GLY A 101 -7.47 -25.76 -7.88
N GLU A 102 -6.30 -26.23 -8.33
CA GLU A 102 -5.08 -26.35 -7.54
C GLU A 102 -4.60 -25.00 -6.97
N LEU A 103 -4.57 -23.94 -7.79
CA LEU A 103 -4.13 -22.63 -7.37
C LEU A 103 -5.01 -22.05 -6.26
N ARG A 104 -6.30 -22.33 -6.26
CA ARG A 104 -7.20 -21.93 -5.18
C ARG A 104 -6.89 -22.73 -3.91
N ARG A 105 -6.85 -24.08 -4.03
CA ARG A 105 -6.69 -24.98 -2.89
C ARG A 105 -5.35 -24.82 -2.18
N ASP A 106 -4.26 -24.73 -2.96
CA ASP A 106 -2.89 -24.86 -2.43
C ASP A 106 -2.21 -23.49 -2.20
N TYR A 107 -2.72 -22.39 -2.79
CA TYR A 107 -2.14 -21.06 -2.66
C TYR A 107 -3.13 -20.01 -2.14
N LEU A 108 -4.27 -19.79 -2.80
CA LEU A 108 -5.20 -18.73 -2.42
C LEU A 108 -5.80 -18.96 -1.03
N GLU A 109 -6.40 -20.12 -0.77
CA GLU A 109 -7.05 -20.38 0.51
C GLU A 109 -6.06 -20.42 1.68
N PRO A 110 -4.90 -21.09 1.60
CA PRO A 110 -3.88 -21.00 2.64
C PRO A 110 -3.37 -19.58 2.88
N MET A 111 -3.21 -18.78 1.82
CA MET A 111 -2.81 -17.38 1.94
C MET A 111 -3.90 -16.55 2.67
N LEU A 112 -5.17 -16.68 2.29
CA LEU A 112 -6.27 -15.95 2.96
C LEU A 112 -6.41 -16.32 4.44
N ARG A 113 -6.04 -17.55 4.83
CA ARG A 113 -5.99 -17.98 6.23
C ARG A 113 -4.72 -17.52 6.96
N GLY A 114 -3.74 -16.93 6.26
CA GLY A 114 -2.45 -16.52 6.80
C GLY A 114 -1.48 -17.71 7.08
N VAL A 115 -1.73 -18.87 6.49
CA VAL A 115 -0.87 -20.07 6.58
C VAL A 115 0.31 -19.96 5.61
N LYS A 116 0.05 -19.43 4.40
CA LYS A 116 1.08 -19.13 3.39
C LYS A 116 1.20 -17.62 3.17
N ARG A 117 2.41 -17.18 2.87
CA ARG A 117 2.74 -15.79 2.52
C ARG A 117 3.10 -15.71 1.04
N ALA A 118 2.50 -14.76 0.34
CA ALA A 118 2.82 -14.44 -1.04
C ALA A 118 3.70 -13.22 -1.14
N ALA A 119 4.61 -13.18 -2.12
CA ALA A 119 5.22 -11.93 -2.55
C ALA A 119 4.91 -11.66 -4.03
N PHE A 120 4.86 -10.37 -4.39
CA PHE A 120 4.54 -9.93 -5.74
C PHE A 120 5.81 -9.53 -6.47
N ALA A 121 6.22 -10.32 -7.46
CA ALA A 121 7.44 -10.18 -8.22
C ALA A 121 7.14 -9.60 -9.62
N PHE A 122 6.97 -8.27 -9.68
CA PHE A 122 6.55 -7.53 -10.86
C PHE A 122 7.70 -6.76 -11.52
N THR A 123 8.44 -5.95 -10.73
CA THR A 123 9.44 -5.00 -11.23
C THR A 123 10.73 -5.72 -11.61
N GLU A 124 11.28 -5.39 -12.77
CA GLU A 124 12.58 -5.88 -13.22
C GLU A 124 13.70 -4.91 -12.84
N PRO A 125 14.94 -5.39 -12.62
CA PRO A 125 16.08 -4.51 -12.43
C PRO A 125 16.24 -3.56 -13.63
N ARG A 126 16.71 -2.33 -13.37
CA ARG A 126 16.93 -1.34 -14.45
C ARG A 126 17.93 -1.81 -15.51
N ASN A 127 18.87 -2.65 -15.11
CA ASN A 127 19.92 -3.23 -15.96
C ASN A 127 19.57 -4.62 -16.47
N ALA A 128 18.34 -5.08 -16.35
CA ALA A 128 17.92 -6.35 -16.94
C ALA A 128 18.09 -6.30 -18.46
N LEU A 129 18.81 -7.29 -19.01
CA LEU A 129 19.07 -7.37 -20.45
C LEU A 129 17.82 -7.77 -21.23
N GLN A 130 16.92 -8.51 -20.57
CA GLN A 130 15.64 -8.97 -21.13
C GLN A 130 14.58 -9.08 -20.03
N HIS A 131 13.33 -9.16 -20.44
CA HIS A 131 12.24 -9.43 -19.51
C HIS A 131 12.38 -10.84 -18.93
N THR A 132 11.92 -11.01 -17.67
CA THR A 132 11.75 -12.34 -17.09
C THR A 132 10.80 -13.12 -17.99
N HIS A 133 11.27 -14.20 -18.56
CA HIS A 133 10.54 -14.99 -19.56
C HIS A 133 10.32 -16.42 -19.09
N ALA A 134 9.30 -17.06 -19.68
CA ALA A 134 8.93 -18.43 -19.40
C ALA A 134 8.66 -19.16 -20.72
N ARG A 135 9.47 -20.18 -21.01
CA ARG A 135 9.33 -21.05 -22.18
C ARG A 135 8.57 -22.31 -21.80
N ALA A 136 7.61 -22.70 -22.63
CA ALA A 136 6.87 -23.93 -22.43
C ALA A 136 7.74 -25.16 -22.79
N GLU A 137 7.85 -26.12 -21.85
CA GLU A 137 8.55 -27.41 -22.05
C GLU A 137 7.72 -28.55 -21.48
N GLY A 138 6.94 -29.21 -22.34
CA GLY A 138 6.04 -30.29 -21.94
C GLY A 138 4.94 -29.80 -21.00
N ASP A 139 4.93 -30.30 -19.77
CA ASP A 139 3.96 -29.97 -18.69
C ASP A 139 4.42 -28.82 -17.79
N ALA A 140 5.53 -28.17 -18.11
CA ALA A 140 6.12 -27.09 -17.32
C ALA A 140 6.49 -25.87 -18.16
N PHE A 141 6.61 -24.72 -17.49
CA PHE A 141 7.34 -23.54 -17.94
C PHE A 141 8.73 -23.56 -17.35
N VAL A 142 9.75 -23.19 -18.14
CA VAL A 142 11.11 -22.91 -17.68
C VAL A 142 11.27 -21.39 -17.60
N VAL A 143 11.42 -20.89 -16.38
CA VAL A 143 11.47 -19.45 -16.09
C VAL A 143 12.90 -19.00 -15.92
N ASN A 144 13.30 -17.93 -16.62
CA ASN A 144 14.59 -17.27 -16.53
C ASN A 144 14.42 -15.75 -16.45
N GLY A 145 15.30 -15.09 -15.67
CA GLY A 145 15.32 -13.64 -15.53
C GLY A 145 15.45 -13.16 -14.11
N GLU A 146 15.10 -11.91 -13.84
CA GLU A 146 15.26 -11.31 -12.51
C GLU A 146 14.11 -10.39 -12.16
N LYS A 147 13.77 -10.36 -10.87
CA LYS A 147 12.84 -9.38 -10.29
C LYS A 147 13.51 -8.63 -9.14
N ALA A 148 13.28 -7.32 -9.09
CA ALA A 148 13.81 -6.44 -8.06
C ALA A 148 12.68 -5.82 -7.23
N TYR A 149 13.05 -5.28 -6.06
CA TYR A 149 12.12 -4.64 -5.13
C TYR A 149 10.97 -5.53 -4.70
N VAL A 150 11.20 -6.85 -4.59
CA VAL A 150 10.19 -7.81 -4.15
C VAL A 150 10.03 -7.70 -2.64
N THR A 151 8.99 -7.00 -2.22
CA THR A 151 8.67 -6.79 -0.80
C THR A 151 8.23 -8.10 -0.17
N GLY A 152 8.83 -8.46 0.99
CA GLY A 152 8.53 -9.70 1.70
C GLY A 152 8.97 -10.97 0.96
N GLY A 153 9.74 -10.85 -0.13
CA GLY A 153 10.18 -12.01 -0.92
C GLY A 153 11.12 -12.97 -0.18
N ALA A 154 11.78 -12.50 0.88
CA ALA A 154 12.63 -13.34 1.71
C ALA A 154 11.83 -14.32 2.58
N GLU A 155 10.66 -13.88 3.06
CA GLU A 155 9.78 -14.63 3.96
C GLU A 155 8.57 -15.25 3.24
N ALA A 156 8.49 -15.10 1.92
CA ALA A 156 7.39 -15.64 1.13
C ALA A 156 7.52 -17.17 0.98
N ASP A 157 6.38 -17.86 1.05
CA ASP A 157 6.29 -19.29 0.70
C ASP A 157 6.20 -19.47 -0.82
N PHE A 158 5.62 -18.48 -1.51
CA PHE A 158 5.54 -18.47 -2.97
C PHE A 158 5.55 -17.04 -3.54
N LEU A 159 5.85 -16.95 -4.82
CA LEU A 159 5.98 -15.71 -5.59
C LEU A 159 4.90 -15.68 -6.68
N ASN A 160 4.24 -14.54 -6.84
CA ASN A 160 3.43 -14.25 -8.02
C ASN A 160 4.31 -13.48 -9.00
N VAL A 161 4.77 -14.14 -10.05
CA VAL A 161 5.80 -13.64 -10.96
C VAL A 161 5.19 -13.23 -12.29
N LEU A 162 5.36 -11.95 -12.68
CA LEU A 162 5.02 -11.51 -14.04
C LEU A 162 6.13 -11.96 -14.99
N VAL A 163 5.76 -12.74 -16.01
CA VAL A 163 6.66 -13.26 -17.04
C VAL A 163 6.17 -12.90 -18.44
N GLU A 164 7.08 -12.97 -19.42
CA GLU A 164 6.76 -12.98 -20.83
C GLU A 164 6.85 -14.42 -21.33
N LEU A 165 5.77 -14.91 -21.95
CA LEU A 165 5.75 -16.21 -22.60
C LEU A 165 6.32 -16.14 -24.03
N ASP A 166 6.64 -17.29 -24.61
CA ASP A 166 6.94 -17.37 -26.03
C ASP A 166 5.84 -16.70 -26.85
N GLY A 167 6.20 -15.85 -27.81
CA GLY A 167 5.24 -15.04 -28.57
C GLY A 167 4.87 -13.69 -27.91
N GLY A 168 5.51 -13.30 -26.79
CA GLY A 168 5.40 -11.96 -26.20
C GLY A 168 4.19 -11.75 -25.29
N ALA A 169 3.36 -12.76 -25.06
CA ALA A 169 2.22 -12.64 -24.15
C ALA A 169 2.67 -12.52 -22.68
N ARG A 170 2.16 -11.53 -21.95
CA ARG A 170 2.44 -11.38 -20.51
C ARG A 170 1.52 -12.26 -19.69
N ALA A 171 2.11 -13.04 -18.79
CA ALA A 171 1.40 -13.99 -17.93
C ALA A 171 1.83 -13.82 -16.47
N MET A 172 1.00 -14.31 -15.56
CA MET A 172 1.33 -14.38 -14.13
C MET A 172 1.48 -15.85 -13.74
N LEU A 173 2.64 -16.22 -13.20
CA LEU A 173 2.93 -17.56 -12.71
C LEU A 173 3.03 -17.57 -11.18
N VAL A 174 2.53 -18.62 -10.55
CA VAL A 174 2.78 -18.92 -9.14
C VAL A 174 4.03 -19.80 -9.07
N VAL A 175 5.05 -19.34 -8.36
CA VAL A 175 6.33 -20.03 -8.22
C VAL A 175 6.62 -20.25 -6.74
N ASP A 176 6.76 -21.49 -6.32
CA ASP A 176 7.17 -21.80 -4.94
C ASP A 176 8.57 -21.23 -4.68
N ARG A 177 8.73 -20.63 -3.51
CA ARG A 177 9.95 -19.87 -3.16
C ARG A 177 11.19 -20.78 -3.07
N ASP A 178 11.01 -22.03 -2.69
CA ASP A 178 12.08 -23.05 -2.51
C ASP A 178 12.34 -23.89 -3.77
N THR A 179 11.67 -23.56 -4.90
CA THR A 179 11.94 -24.24 -6.17
C THR A 179 13.40 -24.06 -6.58
N ALA A 180 14.04 -25.15 -7.04
CA ALA A 180 15.41 -25.11 -7.54
C ALA A 180 15.57 -24.04 -8.63
N GLY A 181 16.62 -23.21 -8.52
CA GLY A 181 16.88 -22.10 -9.43
C GLY A 181 16.26 -20.76 -8.99
N VAL A 182 15.45 -20.70 -7.92
CA VAL A 182 14.99 -19.46 -7.31
C VAL A 182 16.02 -18.97 -6.30
N ASN A 183 16.77 -17.94 -6.67
CA ASN A 183 17.89 -17.43 -5.88
C ASN A 183 17.62 -16.03 -5.36
N LEU A 184 17.78 -15.81 -4.05
CA LEU A 184 17.87 -14.47 -3.46
C LEU A 184 19.27 -13.92 -3.68
N VAL A 185 19.39 -12.89 -4.53
CA VAL A 185 20.72 -12.36 -4.91
C VAL A 185 21.09 -11.07 -4.21
N GLU A 186 20.10 -10.34 -3.69
CA GLU A 186 20.34 -9.08 -2.99
C GLU A 186 19.24 -8.83 -1.95
N HIS A 187 19.66 -8.33 -0.78
CA HIS A 187 18.76 -7.83 0.28
C HIS A 187 19.05 -6.37 0.51
N PHE A 188 18.02 -5.54 0.55
CA PHE A 188 18.18 -4.13 0.88
C PHE A 188 17.03 -3.62 1.74
N ARG A 189 17.34 -2.62 2.55
CA ARG A 189 16.36 -1.93 3.39
C ARG A 189 16.08 -0.55 2.81
N SER A 190 14.83 -0.20 2.78
CA SER A 190 14.39 1.15 2.44
C SER A 190 14.47 2.10 3.64
N THR A 191 14.32 3.40 3.39
CA THR A 191 14.39 4.45 4.42
C THR A 191 13.32 4.31 5.50
N GLU A 192 12.19 3.70 5.18
CA GLU A 192 11.10 3.37 6.11
C GLU A 192 11.35 2.06 6.89
N GLY A 193 12.48 1.38 6.66
CA GLY A 193 12.83 0.11 7.30
C GLY A 193 12.22 -1.13 6.62
N GLY A 194 11.50 -0.97 5.51
CA GLY A 194 10.97 -2.09 4.71
C GLY A 194 12.10 -2.95 4.13
N GLN A 195 11.85 -4.26 4.06
CA GLN A 195 12.79 -5.21 3.49
C GLN A 195 12.35 -5.59 2.07
N HIS A 196 13.30 -5.54 1.15
CA HIS A 196 13.09 -5.89 -0.24
C HIS A 196 14.20 -6.81 -0.70
N VAL A 197 13.91 -7.65 -1.67
CA VAL A 197 14.90 -8.55 -2.25
C VAL A 197 14.91 -8.45 -3.78
N ARG A 198 16.05 -8.77 -4.35
CA ARG A 198 16.20 -9.11 -5.75
C ARG A 198 16.24 -10.63 -5.86
N ILE A 199 15.45 -11.17 -6.77
CA ILE A 199 15.30 -12.61 -7.00
C ILE A 199 15.71 -12.91 -8.44
N GLN A 200 16.60 -13.87 -8.60
CA GLN A 200 17.00 -14.45 -9.87
C GLN A 200 16.28 -15.78 -10.07
N PHE A 201 15.81 -15.99 -11.28
CA PHE A 201 15.25 -17.25 -11.77
C PHE A 201 16.23 -17.83 -12.79
N ASP A 202 16.77 -19.00 -12.48
CA ASP A 202 17.72 -19.72 -13.32
C ASP A 202 17.17 -21.11 -13.64
N ASN A 203 16.63 -21.27 -14.85
CA ASN A 203 15.99 -22.48 -15.34
C ASN A 203 14.94 -23.06 -14.36
N VAL A 204 14.15 -22.20 -13.73
CA VAL A 204 13.14 -22.60 -12.75
C VAL A 204 11.98 -23.31 -13.45
N ARG A 205 11.76 -24.57 -13.11
CA ARG A 205 10.66 -25.35 -13.68
C ARG A 205 9.37 -25.12 -12.86
N VAL A 206 8.33 -24.64 -13.53
CA VAL A 206 7.03 -24.29 -12.93
C VAL A 206 5.95 -25.09 -13.70
N PRO A 207 5.10 -25.86 -13.02
CA PRO A 207 4.01 -26.60 -13.68
C PRO A 207 3.11 -25.66 -14.50
N THR A 208 2.62 -26.11 -15.65
CA THR A 208 1.69 -25.31 -16.49
C THR A 208 0.39 -24.99 -15.76
N SER A 209 -0.03 -25.82 -14.78
CA SER A 209 -1.16 -25.58 -13.89
C SER A 209 -0.99 -24.36 -12.98
N HIS A 210 0.25 -23.87 -12.81
CA HIS A 210 0.57 -22.67 -12.01
C HIS A 210 0.39 -21.36 -12.81
N LEU A 211 -0.10 -21.41 -14.03
CA LEU A 211 -0.48 -20.22 -14.78
C LEU A 211 -1.79 -19.63 -14.23
N LEU A 212 -1.75 -18.40 -13.78
CA LEU A 212 -2.90 -17.64 -13.30
C LEU A 212 -3.74 -17.11 -14.47
N GLY A 213 -4.87 -17.74 -14.72
CA GLY A 213 -5.77 -17.38 -15.81
C GLY A 213 -5.24 -17.83 -17.18
N LYS A 214 -5.16 -16.92 -18.15
CA LYS A 214 -4.73 -17.21 -19.52
C LYS A 214 -3.53 -16.34 -19.92
N PRO A 215 -2.72 -16.77 -20.92
CA PRO A 215 -1.75 -15.88 -21.55
C PRO A 215 -2.34 -14.52 -21.92
N GLY A 216 -1.60 -13.44 -21.71
CA GLY A 216 -2.07 -12.06 -21.92
C GLY A 216 -2.79 -11.43 -20.72
N GLN A 217 -3.21 -12.20 -19.73
CA GLN A 217 -3.89 -11.67 -18.52
C GLN A 217 -2.96 -11.22 -17.40
N GLY A 218 -1.65 -11.39 -17.54
CA GLY A 218 -0.68 -11.02 -16.48
C GLY A 218 -0.73 -9.54 -16.12
N ILE A 219 -0.68 -8.65 -17.11
CA ILE A 219 -0.74 -7.19 -16.87
C ILE A 219 -2.09 -6.74 -16.30
N PRO A 220 -3.26 -7.12 -16.87
CA PRO A 220 -4.56 -6.77 -16.28
C PRO A 220 -4.69 -7.16 -14.79
N ARG A 221 -4.28 -8.38 -14.41
CA ARG A 221 -4.29 -8.85 -13.02
C ARG A 221 -3.36 -8.02 -12.13
N ALA A 222 -2.13 -7.76 -12.60
CA ALA A 222 -1.17 -6.93 -11.89
C ALA A 222 -1.73 -5.51 -11.67
N MET A 223 -2.31 -4.89 -12.70
CA MET A 223 -2.86 -3.54 -12.61
C MET A 223 -4.03 -3.42 -11.65
N LEU A 224 -4.86 -4.46 -11.52
CA LEU A 224 -5.93 -4.49 -10.53
C LEU A 224 -5.37 -4.45 -9.10
N GLN A 225 -4.41 -5.30 -8.77
CA GLN A 225 -3.75 -5.30 -7.46
C GLN A 225 -3.04 -3.97 -7.19
N ILE A 226 -2.25 -3.48 -8.15
CA ILE A 226 -1.54 -2.21 -8.05
C ILE A 226 -2.51 -1.04 -7.83
N GLY A 227 -3.66 -1.05 -8.50
CA GLY A 227 -4.71 -0.05 -8.31
C GLY A 227 -5.24 -0.02 -6.88
N HIS A 228 -5.55 -1.17 -6.30
CA HIS A 228 -5.96 -1.27 -4.90
C HIS A 228 -4.90 -0.76 -3.94
N THR A 229 -3.62 -1.08 -4.19
CA THR A 229 -2.51 -0.61 -3.34
C THR A 229 -2.29 0.90 -3.50
N ARG A 230 -2.45 1.47 -4.68
CA ARG A 230 -2.37 2.92 -4.90
C ARG A 230 -3.41 3.69 -4.08
N LEU A 231 -4.65 3.20 -4.05
CA LEU A 231 -5.71 3.81 -3.26
C LEU A 231 -5.44 3.67 -1.75
N LEU A 232 -4.86 2.54 -1.33
CA LEU A 232 -4.38 2.33 0.04
C LEU A 232 -3.34 3.39 0.41
N LEU A 233 -2.31 3.60 -0.42
CA LEU A 233 -1.25 4.58 -0.17
C LEU A 233 -1.82 6.01 -0.08
N ALA A 234 -2.80 6.35 -0.91
CA ALA A 234 -3.47 7.64 -0.85
C ALA A 234 -4.26 7.82 0.45
N ALA A 235 -4.96 6.77 0.92
CA ALA A 235 -5.70 6.79 2.18
C ALA A 235 -4.76 6.87 3.41
N GLU A 236 -3.65 6.15 3.38
CA GLU A 236 -2.61 6.26 4.41
C GLU A 236 -2.02 7.67 4.45
N ALA A 237 -1.68 8.22 3.30
CA ALA A 237 -1.13 9.58 3.19
C ALA A 237 -2.07 10.63 3.78
N THR A 238 -3.37 10.56 3.47
CA THR A 238 -4.33 11.53 4.02
C THR A 238 -4.54 11.37 5.52
N GLY A 239 -4.60 10.13 6.01
CA GLY A 239 -4.67 9.87 7.45
C GLY A 239 -3.46 10.42 8.22
N LEU A 240 -2.25 10.19 7.71
CA LEU A 240 -1.02 10.72 8.31
C LEU A 240 -1.00 12.25 8.30
N MET A 241 -1.50 12.89 7.24
CA MET A 241 -1.62 14.36 7.22
C MET A 241 -2.59 14.88 8.29
N LEU A 242 -3.67 14.17 8.59
CA LEU A 242 -4.58 14.53 9.69
C LEU A 242 -3.88 14.44 11.06
N TRP A 243 -3.02 13.44 11.25
CA TRP A 243 -2.19 13.36 12.45
C TRP A 243 -1.22 14.53 12.55
N VAL A 244 -0.57 14.89 11.43
CA VAL A 244 0.38 16.03 11.39
C VAL A 244 -0.37 17.35 11.68
N ASP A 245 -1.57 17.55 11.13
CA ASP A 245 -2.40 18.74 11.40
C ASP A 245 -2.65 18.92 12.90
N ALA A 246 -3.11 17.85 13.58
CA ALA A 246 -3.37 17.90 15.01
C ALA A 246 -2.07 18.14 15.81
N TYR A 247 -0.98 17.44 15.49
CA TYR A 247 0.30 17.58 16.17
C TYR A 247 0.86 19.01 16.08
N VAL A 248 0.82 19.60 14.88
CA VAL A 248 1.30 20.96 14.63
C VAL A 248 0.38 21.98 15.29
N ALA A 249 -0.95 21.79 15.24
CA ALA A 249 -1.88 22.69 15.91
C ALA A 249 -1.62 22.77 17.43
N ASP A 250 -1.44 21.63 18.08
CA ASP A 250 -1.12 21.55 19.51
C ASP A 250 0.20 22.28 19.81
N HIS A 251 1.23 22.08 18.98
CA HIS A 251 2.52 22.77 19.12
C HIS A 251 2.39 24.30 18.96
N LEU A 252 1.63 24.76 17.96
CA LEU A 252 1.47 26.18 17.67
C LEU A 252 0.62 26.93 18.70
N LEU A 253 -0.26 26.22 19.39
CA LEU A 253 -1.12 26.77 20.46
C LEU A 253 -0.45 26.71 21.83
N ALA A 254 0.60 25.91 21.99
CA ALA A 254 1.29 25.77 23.27
C ALA A 254 1.93 27.09 23.73
N ALA A 255 2.09 27.23 25.05
CA ALA A 255 2.79 28.36 25.65
C ALA A 255 4.23 28.44 25.12
N HIS A 256 4.66 29.62 24.74
CA HIS A 256 6.02 29.88 24.23
C HIS A 256 6.78 30.79 25.18
N PRO A 257 8.12 30.61 25.35
CA PRO A 257 8.94 31.42 26.24
C PRO A 257 8.87 32.94 26.01
N THR A 258 8.52 33.38 24.81
CA THR A 258 8.32 34.80 24.48
C THR A 258 6.99 35.38 24.97
N GLY A 259 6.18 34.60 25.69
CA GLY A 259 4.88 35.02 26.23
C GLY A 259 3.71 34.92 25.21
N THR A 260 3.98 34.69 23.93
CA THR A 260 2.95 34.59 22.90
C THR A 260 3.11 33.29 22.11
N PRO A 261 2.06 32.46 21.95
CA PRO A 261 2.13 31.23 21.17
C PRO A 261 2.63 31.47 19.74
N LEU A 262 3.37 30.49 19.18
CA LEU A 262 3.88 30.61 17.81
C LEU A 262 2.76 30.81 16.78
N GLY A 263 1.60 30.21 16.99
CA GLY A 263 0.42 30.35 16.15
C GLY A 263 -0.22 31.76 16.12
N ALA A 264 0.25 32.70 16.95
CA ALA A 264 -0.14 34.11 16.85
C ALA A 264 0.60 34.87 15.75
N ARG A 265 1.73 34.33 15.25
CA ARG A 265 2.57 35.00 14.25
C ARG A 265 2.01 34.80 12.84
N GLU A 266 1.88 35.89 12.06
CA GLU A 266 1.27 35.85 10.71
C GLU A 266 1.97 34.85 9.78
N GLY A 267 3.31 34.91 9.67
CA GLY A 267 4.06 33.98 8.80
C GLY A 267 3.93 32.51 9.18
N VAL A 268 3.68 32.20 10.46
CA VAL A 268 3.37 30.83 10.93
C VAL A 268 1.97 30.42 10.49
N ARG A 269 1.00 31.32 10.63
CA ARG A 269 -0.40 31.08 10.21
C ARG A 269 -0.52 30.81 8.72
N LEU A 270 0.20 31.57 7.88
CA LEU A 270 0.21 31.35 6.42
C LEU A 270 0.69 29.94 6.08
N ARG A 271 1.83 29.53 6.63
CA ARG A 271 2.38 28.18 6.41
C ARG A 271 1.45 27.06 6.91
N TYR A 272 0.85 27.26 8.07
CA TYR A 272 -0.12 26.29 8.60
C TYR A 272 -1.39 26.23 7.72
N ALA A 273 -1.85 27.35 7.18
CA ALA A 273 -2.97 27.39 6.24
C ALA A 273 -2.66 26.62 4.96
N ASP A 274 -1.44 26.74 4.40
CA ASP A 274 -1.00 25.98 3.23
C ASP A 274 -1.04 24.45 3.49
N MET A 275 -0.59 24.01 4.67
CA MET A 275 -0.71 22.61 5.07
C MET A 275 -2.19 22.16 5.07
N ARG A 276 -3.09 22.96 5.61
CA ARG A 276 -4.52 22.64 5.67
C ARG A 276 -5.19 22.59 4.30
N ILE A 277 -4.75 23.44 3.36
CA ILE A 277 -5.18 23.41 1.98
C ILE A 277 -4.75 22.10 1.31
N ASP A 278 -3.50 21.68 1.47
CA ASP A 278 -2.99 20.40 0.96
C ASP A 278 -3.80 19.22 1.53
N ILE A 279 -4.09 19.22 2.82
CA ILE A 279 -4.86 18.16 3.49
C ILE A 279 -6.29 18.09 2.96
N PHE A 280 -6.99 19.22 2.89
CA PHE A 280 -8.35 19.30 2.39
C PHE A 280 -8.46 18.80 0.95
N THR A 281 -7.58 19.30 0.08
CA THR A 281 -7.54 18.93 -1.35
C THR A 281 -7.23 17.44 -1.52
N SER A 282 -6.26 16.91 -0.75
CA SER A 282 -5.92 15.49 -0.76
C SER A 282 -7.10 14.61 -0.39
N ARG A 283 -7.82 14.96 0.68
CA ARG A 283 -9.00 14.21 1.11
C ARG A 283 -10.12 14.27 0.06
N SER A 284 -10.38 15.43 -0.52
CA SER A 284 -11.38 15.59 -1.58
C SER A 284 -11.03 14.71 -2.79
N THR A 285 -9.78 14.69 -3.20
CA THR A 285 -9.29 13.84 -4.30
C THR A 285 -9.42 12.36 -3.98
N LEU A 286 -8.98 11.94 -2.79
CA LEU A 286 -9.06 10.56 -2.32
C LEU A 286 -10.49 10.02 -2.30
N TYR A 287 -11.40 10.75 -1.65
CA TYR A 287 -12.79 10.30 -1.49
C TYR A 287 -13.54 10.29 -2.82
N ARG A 288 -13.26 11.23 -3.72
CA ARG A 288 -13.78 11.21 -5.08
C ARG A 288 -13.30 9.96 -5.82
N ALA A 289 -11.99 9.66 -5.82
CA ALA A 289 -11.43 8.48 -6.47
C ALA A 289 -12.03 7.17 -5.92
N ALA A 290 -12.19 7.08 -4.59
CA ALA A 290 -12.78 5.91 -3.95
C ALA A 290 -14.23 5.67 -4.36
N ARG A 291 -15.06 6.73 -4.44
CA ARG A 291 -16.45 6.62 -4.91
C ARG A 291 -16.54 6.22 -6.39
N ILE A 292 -15.68 6.76 -7.24
CA ILE A 292 -15.63 6.39 -8.64
C ILE A 292 -15.23 4.91 -8.77
N ALA A 293 -14.26 4.44 -7.97
CA ALA A 293 -13.86 3.03 -7.94
C ALA A 293 -15.03 2.09 -7.55
N ASP A 294 -15.92 2.53 -6.66
CA ASP A 294 -17.11 1.75 -6.24
C ASP A 294 -18.27 1.81 -7.24
N SER A 295 -18.27 2.76 -8.16
CA SER A 295 -19.38 2.91 -9.13
C SER A 295 -19.34 1.92 -10.29
N GLY A 296 -18.32 1.05 -10.35
CA GLY A 296 -18.13 0.06 -11.41
C GLY A 296 -17.53 0.59 -12.71
N VAL A 297 -17.21 1.90 -12.78
CA VAL A 297 -16.47 2.47 -13.90
C VAL A 297 -14.95 2.28 -13.72
N ASN A 298 -14.20 2.39 -14.81
CA ASN A 298 -12.76 2.31 -14.77
C ASN A 298 -12.19 3.58 -14.10
N ALA A 299 -11.80 3.46 -12.84
CA ALA A 299 -11.25 4.54 -12.01
C ALA A 299 -9.72 4.62 -12.04
N MET A 300 -9.05 4.01 -13.02
CA MET A 300 -7.57 3.91 -13.01
C MET A 300 -6.89 5.28 -12.98
N ASN A 301 -7.38 6.27 -13.74
CA ASN A 301 -6.81 7.61 -13.75
C ASN A 301 -7.02 8.32 -12.43
N GLU A 302 -8.22 8.27 -11.85
CA GLU A 302 -8.57 8.91 -10.58
C GLU A 302 -7.76 8.32 -9.42
N VAL A 303 -7.56 7.01 -9.41
CA VAL A 303 -6.71 6.32 -8.43
C VAL A 303 -5.24 6.74 -8.57
N VAL A 304 -4.74 6.86 -9.80
CA VAL A 304 -3.38 7.36 -10.07
C VAL A 304 -3.24 8.81 -9.62
N ILE A 305 -4.21 9.67 -9.95
CA ILE A 305 -4.22 11.08 -9.53
C ILE A 305 -4.22 11.18 -8.00
N ALA A 306 -5.10 10.42 -7.33
CA ALA A 306 -5.17 10.39 -5.87
C ALA A 306 -3.84 9.94 -5.24
N LYS A 307 -3.21 8.87 -5.76
CA LYS A 307 -1.92 8.39 -5.25
C LYS A 307 -0.84 9.46 -5.41
N VAL A 308 -0.68 10.03 -6.60
CA VAL A 308 0.36 11.03 -6.87
C VAL A 308 0.14 12.26 -5.99
N PHE A 309 -1.07 12.84 -6.02
CA PHE A 309 -1.36 14.07 -5.29
C PHE A 309 -1.22 13.89 -3.78
N CYS A 310 -1.83 12.86 -3.19
CA CYS A 310 -1.83 12.65 -1.74
C CYS A 310 -0.43 12.34 -1.19
N THR A 311 0.37 11.51 -1.91
CA THR A 311 1.71 11.17 -1.40
C THR A 311 2.70 12.32 -1.54
N GLU A 312 2.55 13.20 -2.53
CA GLU A 312 3.36 14.41 -2.66
C GLU A 312 2.95 15.49 -1.66
N ALA A 313 1.64 15.70 -1.48
CA ALA A 313 1.12 16.60 -0.46
C ALA A 313 1.60 16.19 0.94
N LEU A 314 1.55 14.89 1.28
CA LEU A 314 2.09 14.40 2.54
C LEU A 314 3.57 14.77 2.73
N GLY A 315 4.39 14.63 1.68
CA GLY A 315 5.79 15.05 1.75
C GLY A 315 5.95 16.54 2.08
N ARG A 316 5.16 17.41 1.43
CA ARG A 316 5.17 18.87 1.71
C ARG A 316 4.66 19.19 3.11
N VAL A 317 3.59 18.52 3.54
CA VAL A 317 2.99 18.73 4.86
C VAL A 317 3.95 18.32 5.99
N VAL A 318 4.65 17.18 5.86
CA VAL A 318 5.61 16.74 6.87
C VAL A 318 6.85 17.64 6.90
N ASP A 319 7.37 18.07 5.76
CA ASP A 319 8.48 19.01 5.65
C ASP A 319 8.13 20.35 6.32
N MET A 320 6.95 20.89 6.01
CA MET A 320 6.47 22.13 6.63
C MET A 320 6.22 21.97 8.14
N ALA A 321 5.75 20.81 8.59
CA ALA A 321 5.57 20.53 10.02
C ALA A 321 6.91 20.56 10.78
N ILE A 322 7.97 19.97 10.21
CA ILE A 322 9.32 20.05 10.75
C ILE A 322 9.79 21.50 10.83
N GLN A 323 9.56 22.29 9.78
CA GLN A 323 9.91 23.71 9.73
C GLN A 323 9.17 24.52 10.82
N LEU A 324 7.91 24.22 11.09
CA LEU A 324 7.08 24.92 12.09
C LEU A 324 7.44 24.53 13.53
N VAL A 325 7.78 23.26 13.76
CA VAL A 325 8.20 22.75 15.09
C VAL A 325 9.65 23.12 15.41
N GLY A 326 10.49 23.28 14.38
CA GLY A 326 11.88 23.69 14.52
C GLY A 326 12.84 22.53 14.79
N GLY A 327 14.07 22.86 15.23
CA GLY A 327 15.19 21.91 15.34
C GLY A 327 14.90 20.65 16.14
N ARG A 328 14.06 20.75 17.17
CA ARG A 328 13.63 19.58 17.96
C ARG A 328 12.96 18.48 17.12
N ALA A 329 12.29 18.86 16.03
CA ALA A 329 11.66 17.90 15.11
C ALA A 329 12.68 17.04 14.32
N LEU A 330 13.98 17.39 14.39
CA LEU A 330 15.08 16.65 13.76
C LEU A 330 15.80 15.71 14.72
N ASP A 331 15.46 15.73 16.01
CA ASP A 331 16.04 14.81 16.98
C ASP A 331 15.69 13.36 16.57
N ALA A 332 16.70 12.47 16.58
CA ALA A 332 16.51 11.07 16.26
C ALA A 332 15.45 10.44 17.18
N GLY A 333 14.45 9.82 16.58
CA GLY A 333 13.31 9.25 17.32
C GLY A 333 12.14 10.21 17.52
N HIS A 334 12.25 11.48 17.14
CA HIS A 334 11.10 12.39 17.15
C HIS A 334 10.04 11.92 16.14
N PRO A 335 8.73 11.96 16.47
CA PRO A 335 7.69 11.44 15.60
C PRO A 335 7.67 12.02 14.19
N LEU A 336 7.98 13.31 14.01
CA LEU A 336 8.06 13.93 12.68
C LEU A 336 9.31 13.49 11.91
N GLU A 337 10.46 13.30 12.58
CA GLU A 337 11.67 12.76 11.94
C GLU A 337 11.45 11.34 11.42
N GLN A 338 10.87 10.48 12.26
CA GLN A 338 10.51 9.12 11.84
C GLN A 338 9.51 9.13 10.69
N LEU A 339 8.50 10.01 10.75
CA LEU A 339 7.51 10.14 9.70
C LEU A 339 8.14 10.63 8.39
N TYR A 340 9.05 11.62 8.44
CA TYR A 340 9.76 12.14 7.26
C TYR A 340 10.49 11.04 6.48
N ARG A 341 11.20 10.16 7.18
CA ARG A 341 11.85 9.00 6.55
C ARG A 341 10.84 8.03 5.94
N ARG A 342 9.75 7.73 6.68
CA ARG A 342 8.73 6.77 6.25
C ARG A 342 7.99 7.21 5.01
N VAL A 343 7.58 8.47 4.94
CA VAL A 343 6.70 8.93 3.86
C VAL A 343 7.40 9.13 2.52
N ARG A 344 8.74 9.21 2.52
CA ARG A 344 9.49 9.49 1.28
C ARG A 344 9.35 8.37 0.25
N SER A 345 9.27 7.12 0.68
CA SER A 345 9.12 5.96 -0.20
C SER A 345 7.76 5.90 -0.90
N LEU A 346 6.69 6.44 -0.28
CA LEU A 346 5.33 6.40 -0.83
C LEU A 346 5.20 7.07 -2.21
N ARG A 347 6.07 8.04 -2.53
CA ARG A 347 6.12 8.71 -3.84
C ARG A 347 6.72 7.82 -4.94
N ILE A 348 7.44 6.74 -4.55
CA ILE A 348 8.10 5.79 -5.45
C ILE A 348 7.32 4.48 -5.55
N ALA A 349 6.77 4.00 -4.43
CA ALA A 349 6.02 2.75 -4.36
C ALA A 349 4.83 2.75 -5.33
N GLU A 350 4.52 1.58 -5.89
CA GLU A 350 3.43 1.34 -6.85
C GLU A 350 3.48 2.24 -8.10
N GLY A 351 4.68 2.64 -8.46
CA GLY A 351 5.02 3.54 -9.56
C GLY A 351 5.42 4.94 -9.10
N ALA A 352 6.62 5.33 -9.50
CA ALA A 352 7.14 6.66 -9.21
C ALA A 352 6.20 7.76 -9.76
N SER A 353 6.04 8.85 -9.02
CA SER A 353 5.14 9.94 -9.37
C SER A 353 5.33 10.46 -10.81
N ASP A 354 6.58 10.54 -11.28
CA ASP A 354 6.87 11.03 -12.64
C ASP A 354 6.42 10.04 -13.72
N LEU A 355 6.65 8.73 -13.50
CA LEU A 355 6.14 7.68 -14.39
C LEU A 355 4.61 7.70 -14.46
N LEU A 356 3.94 7.89 -13.32
CA LEU A 356 2.48 7.95 -13.27
C LEU A 356 1.95 9.20 -13.99
N ARG A 357 2.63 10.35 -13.89
CA ARG A 357 2.30 11.56 -14.66
C ARG A 357 2.45 11.35 -16.16
N LEU A 358 3.54 10.70 -16.59
CA LEU A 358 3.73 10.35 -18.00
C LEU A 358 2.62 9.43 -18.51
N ASN A 359 2.19 8.45 -17.71
CA ASN A 359 1.10 7.55 -18.08
C ASN A 359 -0.26 8.28 -18.19
N LEU A 360 -0.54 9.24 -17.29
CA LEU A 360 -1.74 10.09 -17.38
C LEU A 360 -1.73 10.93 -18.66
N ALA A 361 -0.60 11.58 -18.95
CA ALA A 361 -0.45 12.39 -20.16
C ALA A 361 -0.61 11.54 -21.42
N LYS A 362 0.07 10.40 -21.49
CA LYS A 362 -0.05 9.44 -22.61
C LYS A 362 -1.48 8.95 -22.79
N GLY A 363 -2.18 8.65 -21.70
CA GLY A 363 -3.57 8.22 -21.74
C GLY A 363 -4.44 9.23 -22.51
N ARG A 364 -4.28 10.52 -22.23
CA ARG A 364 -5.08 11.58 -22.86
C ARG A 364 -4.57 11.95 -24.24
N LEU A 365 -3.26 12.19 -24.39
CA LEU A 365 -2.68 12.77 -25.60
C LEU A 365 -2.52 11.73 -26.73
N ASP A 366 -2.10 10.51 -26.40
CA ASP A 366 -1.80 9.50 -27.41
C ASP A 366 -2.96 8.52 -27.63
N LEU A 367 -3.76 8.24 -26.59
CA LEU A 367 -4.79 7.19 -26.63
C LEU A 367 -6.21 7.76 -26.58
N ASN A 368 -6.37 9.07 -26.42
CA ASN A 368 -7.67 9.77 -26.23
C ASN A 368 -8.56 9.12 -25.14
N LYS A 369 -7.92 8.71 -24.03
CA LYS A 369 -8.56 8.06 -22.86
C LYS A 369 -8.37 8.93 -21.62
N GLY A 370 -9.17 8.68 -20.58
CA GLY A 370 -9.00 9.36 -19.29
C GLY A 370 -9.53 10.78 -19.28
N ASN A 371 -10.74 11.00 -19.76
CA ASN A 371 -11.46 12.25 -19.54
C ASN A 371 -11.74 12.39 -18.04
N LEU A 372 -11.47 13.60 -17.49
CA LEU A 372 -11.67 13.94 -16.08
C LEU A 372 -13.08 14.48 -15.82
#